data_4fd2bcba5ae300ae17f86bcc7616a724
#
_entry.id   4fd2bcba5ae300ae17f86bcc7616a724
#
_cell.length_a   1.000
_cell.length_b   1.000
_cell.length_c   1.000
_cell.angle_alpha   90.00
_cell.angle_beta   90.00
_cell.angle_gamma   90.00
#
_symmetry.space_group_name_H-M   'P 1'
#
loop_
_entity.id
_entity.type
_entity.pdbx_description
1 polymer ?
#
loop_
_entity_poly.entity_id
_entity_poly.type
_entity_poly.pdbx_seq_one_letter_code
_entity_poly.pdbx_strand_id
1 'polypeptide(L)' 'MALKRNKSNIVNLGLVVSNEDGKAGMTIDQTILNGQSAAVSFRLINGGRKSAAVKLDRQACVDLLEAVTEILETEGDF' A
#
# COMPACT_ATOMS: atom_id res chain seq x y z
N MET A 1 1.89 -3.88 -34.38
CA MET A 1 1.98 -3.85 -33.84
C MET A 1 2.21 -4.04 -33.05
N ALA A 2 2.20 -3.93 -33.04
CA ALA A 2 2.31 -4.02 -32.27
C ALA A 2 2.58 -4.33 -31.33
N LEU A 3 2.50 -4.26 -31.35
CA LEU A 3 2.72 -4.50 -30.47
C LEU A 3 2.90 -4.64 -29.47
N LYS A 4 2.78 -4.45 -29.54
CA LYS A 4 2.91 -4.44 -28.66
C LYS A 4 2.84 -4.86 -27.82
N ARG A 5 2.55 -5.01 -28.05
CA ARG A 5 2.49 -5.21 -27.36
C ARG A 5 2.67 -5.63 -26.48
N ASN A 6 2.65 -5.88 -26.42
CA ASN A 6 3.09 -6.19 -25.56
C ASN A 6 3.46 -5.66 -24.62
N LYS A 7 3.40 -5.10 -25.05
CA LYS A 7 3.75 -4.34 -23.95
C LYS A 7 2.68 -4.26 -22.97
N SER A 8 2.92 -4.85 -21.87
CA SER A 8 1.99 -4.76 -20.80
C SER A 8 1.88 -3.33 -20.35
N ASN A 9 0.71 -2.89 -20.12
CA ASN A 9 0.42 -1.60 -19.57
C ASN A 9 0.66 -1.69 -18.06
N ILE A 10 1.88 -1.41 -17.66
CA ILE A 10 2.27 -1.49 -16.26
C ILE A 10 2.22 -0.10 -15.65
N VAL A 11 1.45 0.05 -14.58
CA VAL A 11 1.35 1.30 -13.84
C VAL A 11 1.72 1.02 -12.39
N ASN A 12 2.61 1.83 -11.85
CA ASN A 12 2.98 1.75 -10.44
C ASN A 12 2.40 2.97 -9.72
N LEU A 13 1.61 2.73 -8.69
CA LEU A 13 1.02 3.77 -7.87
C LEU A 13 1.60 3.70 -6.48
N GLY A 14 1.96 4.85 -5.94
CA GLY A 14 2.48 4.94 -4.58
C GLY A 14 1.62 5.84 -3.73
N LEU A 15 1.36 5.41 -2.51
CA LEU A 15 0.63 6.17 -1.53
C LEU A 15 1.48 6.26 -0.27
N VAL A 16 1.33 7.36 0.46
CA VAL A 16 2.03 7.53 1.73
C VAL A 16 1.01 7.91 2.79
N VAL A 17 1.07 7.19 3.91
CA VAL A 17 0.29 7.49 5.10
C VAL A 17 1.29 7.82 6.19
N SER A 18 1.19 8.99 6.79
CA SER A 18 2.17 9.37 7.81
C SER A 18 1.54 10.24 8.88
N ASN A 19 2.23 10.31 10.03
CA ASN A 19 1.91 11.30 11.03
C ASN A 19 2.19 12.70 10.48
N GLU A 20 1.69 13.71 11.19
CA GLU A 20 1.85 15.10 10.75
C GLU A 20 3.31 15.50 10.56
N ASP A 21 4.19 15.00 11.42
CA ASP A 21 5.61 15.33 11.34
C ASP A 21 6.33 14.59 10.20
N GLY A 22 5.67 13.64 9.55
CA GLY A 22 6.24 12.86 8.45
C GLY A 22 7.29 11.84 8.87
N LYS A 23 7.54 11.67 10.17
CA LYS A 23 8.61 10.80 10.64
C LYS A 23 8.21 9.35 10.80
N ALA A 24 6.93 9.10 10.99
CA ALA A 24 6.41 7.75 11.12
C ALA A 24 5.25 7.56 10.18
N GLY A 25 5.18 6.42 9.55
CA GLY A 25 4.10 6.15 8.61
C GLY A 25 4.31 4.88 7.83
N MET A 26 3.69 4.84 6.67
CA MET A 26 3.71 3.66 5.83
C MET A 26 3.65 4.09 4.36
N THR A 27 4.39 3.41 3.52
CA THR A 27 4.23 3.54 2.07
C THR A 27 3.47 2.32 1.56
N ILE A 28 2.60 2.56 0.61
CA ILE A 28 1.80 1.50 -0.03
C ILE A 28 2.05 1.60 -1.51
N ASP A 29 2.61 0.54 -2.10
CA ASP A 29 2.92 0.51 -3.51
C ASP A 29 2.04 -0.53 -4.20
N GLN A 30 1.37 -0.12 -5.25
CA GLN A 30 0.52 -1.01 -6.03
C GLN A 30 1.03 -1.07 -7.46
N THR A 31 1.16 -2.28 -7.97
CA THR A 31 1.45 -2.52 -9.38
C THR A 31 0.17 -2.93 -10.06
N ILE A 32 -0.19 -2.22 -11.12
CA ILE A 32 -1.34 -2.53 -11.94
C ILE A 32 -0.83 -3.02 -13.28
N LEU A 33 -1.23 -4.22 -13.65
CA LEU A 33 -0.83 -4.86 -14.90
C LEU A 33 -2.07 -5.06 -15.74
N ASN A 34 -2.10 -4.43 -16.92
CA ASN A 34 -3.23 -4.50 -17.85
C ASN A 34 -4.56 -4.18 -17.16
N GLY A 35 -4.56 -3.13 -16.32
CA GLY A 35 -5.78 -2.67 -15.65
C GLY A 35 -6.18 -3.47 -14.42
N GLN A 36 -5.40 -4.47 -14.05
CA GLN A 36 -5.69 -5.28 -12.87
C GLN A 36 -4.58 -5.17 -11.83
N SER A 37 -4.96 -5.16 -10.57
CA SER A 37 -3.99 -5.12 -9.48
C SER A 37 -3.21 -6.43 -9.46
N ALA A 38 -1.90 -6.34 -9.62
CA ALA A 38 -1.02 -7.50 -9.67
C ALA A 38 -0.27 -7.72 -8.38
N ALA A 39 0.07 -6.63 -7.68
CA ALA A 39 0.82 -6.73 -6.44
C ALA A 39 0.60 -5.49 -5.59
N VAL A 40 0.53 -5.67 -4.29
CA VAL A 40 0.47 -4.57 -3.33
C VAL A 40 1.50 -4.85 -2.25
N SER A 41 2.36 -3.87 -1.99
CA SER A 41 3.37 -4.02 -0.95
C SER A 41 3.37 -2.83 -0.01
N PHE A 42 3.80 -3.08 1.20
CA PHE A 42 3.77 -2.11 2.28
C PHE A 42 5.15 -2.00 2.90
N ARG A 43 5.55 -0.78 3.23
CA ARG A 43 6.77 -0.53 4.00
C ARG A 43 6.44 0.40 5.13
N LEU A 44 7.06 0.17 6.27
CA LEU A 44 6.92 1.07 7.41
C LEU A 44 8.02 2.12 7.35
N ILE A 45 7.68 3.33 7.78
CA ILE A 45 8.64 4.44 7.87
C ILE A 45 8.80 4.77 9.34
N ASN A 46 10.04 4.87 9.79
CA ASN A 46 10.34 5.25 11.16
C ASN A 46 11.60 6.08 11.18
N GLY A 47 11.45 7.37 11.45
CA GLY A 47 12.58 8.28 11.56
C GLY A 47 13.44 8.39 10.31
N GLY A 48 12.81 8.32 9.14
CA GLY A 48 13.51 8.39 7.86
C GLY A 48 14.01 7.05 7.33
N ARG A 49 13.81 5.98 8.09
CA ARG A 49 14.17 4.63 7.66
C ARG A 49 12.94 3.91 7.17
N LYS A 50 13.11 3.11 6.13
CA LYS A 50 12.03 2.28 5.59
C LYS A 50 12.34 0.82 5.84
N SER A 51 11.32 0.08 6.23
CA SER A 51 11.44 -1.38 6.38
C SER A 51 11.53 -2.05 5.01
N ALA A 52 11.82 -3.33 5.01
CA ALA A 52 11.68 -4.15 3.81
C ALA A 52 10.20 -4.17 3.39
N ALA A 53 9.96 -4.35 2.12
CA ALA A 53 8.61 -4.43 1.60
C ALA A 53 7.97 -5.75 1.98
N VAL A 54 6.70 -5.69 2.38
CA VAL A 54 5.90 -6.87 2.71
C VAL A 54 4.71 -6.88 1.76
N LYS A 55 4.49 -7.98 1.08
CA LYS A 55 3.35 -8.13 0.19
C LYS A 55 2.18 -8.70 0.96
N LEU A 56 1.02 -8.09 0.78
CA LEU A 56 -0.22 -8.61 1.36
C LEU A 56 -1.13 -9.06 0.22
N ASP A 57 -1.77 -10.20 0.41
CA ASP A 57 -2.78 -10.64 -0.54
C ASP A 57 -4.09 -9.88 -0.31
N ARG A 58 -5.08 -10.14 -1.16
CA ARG A 58 -6.34 -9.41 -1.11
C ARG A 58 -7.04 -9.58 0.23
N GLN A 59 -7.09 -10.81 0.74
CA GLN A 59 -7.77 -11.07 2.02
C GLN A 59 -7.06 -10.36 3.17
N ALA A 60 -5.73 -10.36 3.18
CA ALA A 60 -4.98 -9.65 4.20
C ALA A 60 -5.25 -8.15 4.16
N CYS A 61 -5.42 -7.58 2.96
CA CYS A 61 -5.76 -6.16 2.84
C CYS A 61 -7.16 -5.88 3.37
N VAL A 62 -8.12 -6.77 3.13
CA VAL A 62 -9.47 -6.64 3.69
C VAL A 62 -9.41 -6.69 5.21
N ASP A 63 -8.65 -7.64 5.76
CA ASP A 63 -8.51 -7.78 7.20
C ASP A 63 -7.85 -6.55 7.82
N LEU A 64 -6.88 -5.97 7.13
CA LEU A 64 -6.23 -4.74 7.58
C LEU A 64 -7.24 -3.59 7.64
N LEU A 65 -8.06 -3.44 6.61
CA LEU A 65 -9.10 -2.41 6.59
C LEU A 65 -10.06 -2.58 7.76
N GLU A 66 -10.50 -3.81 8.01
CA GLU A 66 -11.41 -4.10 9.12
C GLU A 66 -10.76 -3.78 10.47
N ALA A 67 -9.51 -4.19 10.65
CA ALA A 67 -8.79 -3.93 11.90
C ALA A 67 -8.64 -2.43 12.16
N VAL A 68 -8.25 -1.66 11.16
CA VAL A 68 -8.10 -0.21 11.28
C VAL A 68 -9.45 0.43 11.57
N THR A 69 -10.50 -0.03 10.90
CA THR A 69 -11.85 0.48 11.11
C THR A 69 -12.30 0.27 12.55
N GLU A 70 -12.07 -0.92 13.11
CA GLU A 70 -12.41 -1.21 14.51
C GLU A 70 -11.66 -0.31 15.48
N ILE A 71 -10.37 -0.08 15.21
CA ILE A 71 -9.55 0.80 16.03
C ILE A 71 -10.14 2.21 16.06
N LEU A 72 -10.53 2.70 14.89
CA LEU A 72 -11.08 4.06 14.76
C LEU A 72 -12.47 4.19 15.37
N GLU A 73 -13.24 3.09 15.42
CA GLU A 73 -14.57 3.08 16.01
C GLU A 73 -14.53 2.97 17.53
N THR A 74 -13.40 2.55 18.09
CA THR A 74 -13.24 2.49 19.54
C THR A 74 -13.07 3.90 20.09
N GLU A 75 -13.83 4.25 21.11
CA GLU A 75 -13.69 5.55 21.74
C GLU A 75 -12.33 5.73 22.35
N GLY A 76 -11.79 6.91 22.18
CA GLY A 76 -10.48 7.24 22.70
C GLY A 76 -9.70 8.08 21.71
N ASP A 77 -8.63 8.64 22.20
CA ASP A 77 -7.75 9.50 21.42
C ASP A 77 -6.35 8.93 21.53
N PHE A 78 -5.97 8.12 20.56
CA PHE A 78 -4.64 7.50 20.55
C PHE A 78 -3.63 8.24 19.71
#